data_91a2422166b77ecd187de681c79779ef
#
_entry.id   91a2422166b77ecd187de681c79779ef
#
_cell.length_a   1.000
_cell.length_b   1.000
_cell.length_c   1.000
_cell.angle_alpha   90.00
_cell.angle_beta   90.00
_cell.angle_gamma   90.00
#
_symmetry.space_group_name_H-M   'P 1'
#
loop_
_entity.id
_entity.type
_entity.pdbx_description
1 polymer ?
#
loop_
_entity_poly.entity_id
_entity_poly.type
_entity_poly.pdbx_seq_one_letter_code
_entity_poly.pdbx_strand_id
1 'polypeptide(L)'
;MKRLLLLCAVCVLCAPLLAADKPNIIFLLADDIGYADLSCYGAKHARTPNLDRLAAQGCRFTDAHSPASTCTPTRRAFLSGVYSWRQQPGSAIAPGDAALSIQPRTATVASLMKSAGYKTGVVGKWHIGLGPEGGPDWNGEIKPGPLDIGFDYCFIMAATGDRVPTVYIENRRVVGLDPKDPITVSYKAKVGTEPTGVENPELLKLKHTHGHDMTIVNGVGRIGWMTGGKAARWKDEDMADTFTGKALKFIEDNKGGPFFLYFATHDIHVPRVPNPRFKGSSPVGTRGDSIHELDDAAGKVLAKLDALKLTDNTLFIFSSDNGGVMDDGYEDVGSFDYHPNAPLHGYKGSVFEGGHRVPFIARWPGHIKPGTESAALMAHLDMPATFAALVGAKIPAGQCADSVNVLPALLGQSKTGRENFVAHNGGTRGPFGVRAGQWKYLTGVGGAGGKAGKGKAQGKAKGEAKNPATPQLFDLSADLGETKNLATGQPEKLKEMQALLAKIRGQ
;
A
#
# COMPACT_ATOMS: atom_id res chain seq x y z
N MET A 1 2.29 -76.76 36.69
CA MET A 1 3.05 -75.78 35.90
C MET A 1 2.08 -74.74 35.34
N LYS A 2 1.94 -73.61 36.02
CA LYS A 2 1.05 -72.49 35.62
C LYS A 2 1.94 -71.39 34.96
N ARG A 3 1.73 -71.09 33.68
CA ARG A 3 2.40 -69.99 32.96
C ARG A 3 1.61 -68.72 33.19
N LEU A 4 2.25 -67.75 33.83
CA LEU A 4 1.77 -66.39 34.04
C LEU A 4 2.08 -65.55 32.81
N LEU A 5 1.09 -65.12 32.08
CA LEU A 5 1.19 -64.14 31.00
C LEU A 5 1.18 -62.75 31.55
N LEU A 6 2.32 -62.06 31.41
CA LEU A 6 2.48 -60.63 31.76
C LEU A 6 2.02 -59.82 30.58
N LEU A 7 0.85 -59.13 30.68
CA LEU A 7 0.40 -58.13 29.69
C LEU A 7 1.09 -56.80 30.01
N CYS A 8 2.05 -56.40 29.21
CA CYS A 8 2.58 -55.01 29.20
C CYS A 8 1.59 -54.09 28.48
N ALA A 9 0.86 -53.29 29.24
CA ALA A 9 0.06 -52.18 28.72
C ALA A 9 1.02 -51.06 28.35
N VAL A 10 1.27 -50.85 27.03
CA VAL A 10 1.93 -49.68 26.54
C VAL A 10 0.91 -48.52 26.52
N CYS A 11 0.96 -47.65 27.53
CA CYS A 11 0.28 -46.36 27.50
C CYS A 11 0.99 -45.45 26.47
N VAL A 12 0.45 -45.37 25.26
CA VAL A 12 0.79 -44.32 24.32
C VAL A 12 0.21 -43.01 24.86
N LEU A 13 1.05 -42.24 25.51
CA LEU A 13 0.76 -40.82 25.82
C LEU A 13 0.62 -40.08 24.48
N CYS A 14 -0.59 -39.96 23.94
CA CYS A 14 -0.93 -38.92 22.97
C CYS A 14 -0.78 -37.58 23.68
N ALA A 15 0.43 -37.00 23.63
CA ALA A 15 0.56 -35.57 23.85
C ALA A 15 -0.30 -34.87 22.79
N PRO A 16 -1.19 -33.93 23.17
CA PRO A 16 -1.85 -33.11 22.18
C PRO A 16 -0.75 -32.39 21.41
N LEU A 17 -0.70 -32.56 20.09
CA LEU A 17 0.01 -31.63 19.24
C LEU A 17 -0.56 -30.26 19.59
N LEU A 18 0.20 -29.48 20.34
CA LEU A 18 -0.07 -28.06 20.50
C LEU A 18 -0.17 -27.52 19.07
N ALA A 19 -1.36 -27.09 18.69
CA ALA A 19 -1.54 -26.35 17.44
C ALA A 19 -0.53 -25.22 17.50
N ALA A 20 0.44 -25.21 16.58
CA ALA A 20 1.44 -24.14 16.52
C ALA A 20 0.68 -22.83 16.62
N ASP A 21 1.06 -21.99 17.60
CA ASP A 21 0.38 -20.72 17.83
C ASP A 21 0.38 -19.92 16.54
N LYS A 22 -0.80 -19.58 16.04
CA LYS A 22 -0.95 -18.80 14.80
C LYS A 22 -0.23 -17.47 14.98
N PRO A 23 0.69 -17.07 14.08
CA PRO A 23 1.42 -15.82 14.25
C PRO A 23 0.49 -14.62 14.12
N ASN A 24 0.78 -13.55 14.84
CA ASN A 24 0.25 -12.24 14.50
C ASN A 24 0.83 -11.81 13.15
N ILE A 25 0.06 -11.05 12.39
CA ILE A 25 0.53 -10.52 11.10
C ILE A 25 0.30 -9.01 11.11
N ILE A 26 1.37 -8.25 10.88
CA ILE A 26 1.33 -6.81 10.68
C ILE A 26 1.85 -6.52 9.28
N PHE A 27 1.01 -5.88 8.45
CA PHE A 27 1.41 -5.36 7.16
C PHE A 27 1.41 -3.83 7.24
N LEU A 28 2.59 -3.23 7.44
CA LEU A 28 2.78 -1.79 7.41
C LEU A 28 3.02 -1.38 5.97
N LEU A 29 2.05 -0.66 5.40
CA LEU A 29 2.12 -0.14 4.04
C LEU A 29 2.30 1.37 4.07
N ALA A 30 3.49 1.83 3.70
CA ALA A 30 3.78 3.24 3.49
C ALA A 30 3.17 3.74 2.18
N ASP A 31 3.13 5.05 2.02
CA ASP A 31 2.56 5.74 0.87
C ASP A 31 3.67 6.54 0.15
N ASP A 32 3.87 6.29 -1.15
CA ASP A 32 4.85 7.00 -1.99
C ASP A 32 6.33 6.85 -1.58
N ILE A 33 6.70 5.81 -0.82
CA ILE A 33 8.09 5.50 -0.50
C ILE A 33 8.75 4.86 -1.72
N GLY A 34 9.79 5.51 -2.22
CA GLY A 34 10.62 4.98 -3.29
C GLY A 34 11.68 3.99 -2.79
N TYR A 35 12.29 3.30 -3.74
CA TYR A 35 13.30 2.28 -3.46
C TYR A 35 14.51 2.86 -2.73
N ALA A 36 14.95 4.08 -3.11
CA ALA A 36 16.09 4.76 -2.51
C ALA A 36 15.73 5.76 -1.39
N ASP A 37 14.52 5.67 -0.83
CA ASP A 37 14.12 6.47 0.34
C ASP A 37 14.58 5.83 1.67
N LEU A 38 14.91 4.54 1.69
CA LEU A 38 15.31 3.81 2.88
C LEU A 38 16.82 3.54 2.93
N SER A 39 17.45 3.70 4.08
CA SER A 39 18.90 3.49 4.25
C SER A 39 19.31 2.07 3.86
N CYS A 40 18.55 1.05 4.27
CA CYS A 40 18.82 -0.36 3.90
C CYS A 40 18.65 -0.67 2.41
N TYR A 41 18.04 0.24 1.61
CA TYR A 41 17.97 0.16 0.16
C TYR A 41 18.90 1.15 -0.54
N GLY A 42 19.77 1.85 0.20
CA GLY A 42 20.80 2.71 -0.35
C GLY A 42 20.49 4.20 -0.34
N ALA A 43 19.49 4.65 0.45
CA ALA A 43 19.27 6.08 0.69
C ALA A 43 20.53 6.76 1.21
N LYS A 44 20.88 7.90 0.57
CA LYS A 44 22.10 8.66 0.94
C LYS A 44 21.81 9.78 1.93
N HIS A 45 20.58 10.23 2.02
CA HIS A 45 20.21 11.49 2.67
C HIS A 45 19.09 11.37 3.71
N ALA A 46 18.25 10.35 3.65
CA ALA A 46 17.32 10.00 4.70
C ALA A 46 17.89 8.88 5.56
N ARG A 47 17.56 8.89 6.84
CA ARG A 47 17.97 7.85 7.80
C ARG A 47 16.75 7.11 8.31
N THR A 48 16.79 5.78 8.23
CA THR A 48 15.69 4.92 8.65
C THR A 48 16.15 3.83 9.61
N PRO A 49 16.70 4.19 10.80
CA PRO A 49 17.35 3.24 11.69
C PRO A 49 16.43 2.12 12.19
N ASN A 50 15.14 2.36 12.34
CA ASN A 50 14.19 1.34 12.77
C ASN A 50 13.86 0.34 11.63
N LEU A 51 13.70 0.83 10.39
CA LEU A 51 13.51 -0.02 9.22
C LEU A 51 14.81 -0.75 8.85
N ASP A 52 15.97 -0.14 9.06
CA ASP A 52 17.28 -0.79 8.91
C ASP A 52 17.44 -1.94 9.91
N ARG A 53 17.03 -1.74 11.17
CA ARG A 53 17.00 -2.78 12.20
C ARG A 53 16.02 -3.89 11.81
N LEU A 54 14.83 -3.56 11.27
CA LEU A 54 13.88 -4.53 10.77
C LEU A 54 14.49 -5.39 9.66
N ALA A 55 15.18 -4.78 8.69
CA ALA A 55 15.89 -5.47 7.61
C ALA A 55 17.02 -6.37 8.14
N ALA A 56 17.81 -5.87 9.09
CA ALA A 56 18.89 -6.64 9.71
C ALA A 56 18.38 -7.84 10.53
N GLN A 57 17.17 -7.75 11.09
CA GLN A 57 16.51 -8.83 11.85
C GLN A 57 15.62 -9.74 10.99
N GLY A 58 15.51 -9.45 9.70
CA GLY A 58 14.64 -10.17 8.77
C GLY A 58 15.28 -10.40 7.40
N CYS A 59 14.45 -10.39 6.37
CA CYS A 59 14.83 -10.49 4.97
C CYS A 59 14.42 -9.22 4.21
N ARG A 60 15.34 -8.67 3.41
CA ARG A 60 15.11 -7.60 2.46
C ARG A 60 14.84 -8.20 1.08
N PHE A 61 13.71 -7.84 0.47
CA PHE A 61 13.35 -8.33 -0.86
C PHE A 61 13.69 -7.26 -1.90
N THR A 62 14.46 -7.66 -2.91
CA THR A 62 14.95 -6.74 -3.94
C THR A 62 14.13 -6.74 -5.22
N ASP A 63 13.18 -7.66 -5.35
CA ASP A 63 12.30 -7.81 -6.52
C ASP A 63 10.82 -7.95 -6.10
N ALA A 64 10.40 -7.05 -5.22
CA ALA A 64 9.02 -6.98 -4.75
C ALA A 64 8.28 -5.79 -5.39
N HIS A 65 7.01 -5.99 -5.73
CA HIS A 65 6.25 -5.04 -6.53
C HIS A 65 4.89 -4.69 -5.94
N SER A 66 4.53 -3.43 -6.05
CA SER A 66 3.13 -3.02 -6.00
C SER A 66 2.44 -3.44 -7.31
N PRO A 67 1.21 -3.97 -7.28
CA PRO A 67 0.52 -4.44 -8.49
C PRO A 67 0.13 -3.33 -9.45
N ALA A 68 0.17 -2.08 -9.00
CA ALA A 68 0.01 -0.90 -9.83
C ALA A 68 0.99 0.18 -9.39
N SER A 69 1.27 1.15 -10.26
CA SER A 69 2.14 2.28 -9.95
C SER A 69 1.43 3.45 -9.27
N THR A 70 0.23 3.21 -8.70
CA THR A 70 -0.58 4.20 -7.97
C THR A 70 -1.38 3.57 -6.84
N CYS A 71 -1.76 4.37 -5.86
CA CYS A 71 -2.28 3.93 -4.56
C CYS A 71 -3.62 3.15 -4.62
N THR A 72 -4.71 3.73 -5.14
CA THR A 72 -6.03 3.07 -5.16
C THR A 72 -6.00 1.66 -5.78
N PRO A 73 -5.45 1.47 -7.00
CA PRO A 73 -5.43 0.15 -7.62
C PRO A 73 -4.51 -0.84 -6.90
N THR A 74 -3.41 -0.38 -6.29
CA THR A 74 -2.55 -1.24 -5.47
C THR A 74 -3.28 -1.73 -4.22
N ARG A 75 -3.89 -0.82 -3.45
CA ARG A 75 -4.60 -1.15 -2.20
C ARG A 75 -5.76 -2.10 -2.45
N ARG A 76 -6.48 -1.89 -3.55
CA ARG A 76 -7.56 -2.78 -3.99
C ARG A 76 -7.04 -4.18 -4.34
N ALA A 77 -5.96 -4.26 -5.12
CA ALA A 77 -5.37 -5.54 -5.51
C ALA A 77 -4.74 -6.28 -4.31
N PHE A 78 -4.09 -5.58 -3.38
CA PHE A 78 -3.62 -6.15 -2.11
C PHE A 78 -4.75 -6.80 -1.32
N LEU A 79 -5.90 -6.12 -1.19
CA LEU A 79 -7.01 -6.65 -0.43
C LEU A 79 -7.71 -7.82 -1.14
N SER A 80 -7.92 -7.74 -2.45
CA SER A 80 -8.76 -8.68 -3.20
C SER A 80 -7.99 -9.83 -3.87
N GLY A 81 -6.66 -9.73 -4.01
CA GLY A 81 -5.87 -10.69 -4.77
C GLY A 81 -6.18 -10.70 -6.28
N VAL A 82 -6.71 -9.59 -6.80
CA VAL A 82 -7.10 -9.45 -8.21
C VAL A 82 -6.55 -8.14 -8.77
N TYR A 83 -5.93 -8.17 -9.94
CA TYR A 83 -5.48 -6.96 -10.60
C TYR A 83 -6.64 -5.97 -10.82
N SER A 84 -6.42 -4.72 -10.46
CA SER A 84 -7.47 -3.68 -10.51
C SER A 84 -8.01 -3.43 -11.91
N TRP A 85 -7.21 -3.66 -12.96
CA TRP A 85 -7.66 -3.52 -14.35
C TRP A 85 -8.68 -4.60 -14.79
N ARG A 86 -8.82 -5.71 -14.06
CA ARG A 86 -9.87 -6.71 -14.30
C ARG A 86 -11.23 -6.30 -13.75
N GLN A 87 -11.25 -5.38 -12.81
CA GLN A 87 -12.48 -4.95 -12.13
C GLN A 87 -13.03 -3.68 -12.78
N GLN A 88 -14.25 -3.72 -13.24
CA GLN A 88 -14.97 -2.62 -13.92
C GLN A 88 -15.81 -1.81 -12.91
N PRO A 89 -15.98 -0.50 -13.14
CA PRO A 89 -15.10 0.45 -13.80
C PRO A 89 -13.97 0.88 -12.88
N GLY A 90 -12.74 0.71 -13.31
CA GLY A 90 -11.57 1.14 -12.53
C GLY A 90 -11.30 2.63 -12.70
N SER A 91 -11.65 3.47 -11.72
CA SER A 91 -10.98 4.76 -11.59
C SER A 91 -9.52 4.52 -11.19
N ALA A 92 -8.59 5.22 -11.83
CA ALA A 92 -7.18 5.10 -11.48
C ALA A 92 -6.96 5.53 -10.02
N ILE A 93 -7.59 6.63 -9.59
CA ILE A 93 -7.51 7.19 -8.24
C ILE A 93 -8.92 7.51 -7.75
N ALA A 94 -9.31 6.99 -6.61
CA ALA A 94 -10.61 7.25 -6.02
C ALA A 94 -10.66 8.66 -5.38
N PRO A 95 -11.67 9.48 -5.65
CA PRO A 95 -11.94 10.67 -4.84
C PRO A 95 -12.40 10.28 -3.44
N GLY A 96 -12.37 11.23 -2.50
CA GLY A 96 -12.71 10.96 -1.10
C GLY A 96 -14.17 10.54 -0.89
N ASP A 97 -15.07 10.95 -1.77
CA ASP A 97 -16.50 10.61 -1.77
C ASP A 97 -16.87 9.40 -2.66
N ALA A 98 -15.86 8.66 -3.13
CA ALA A 98 -16.12 7.46 -3.96
C ALA A 98 -16.87 6.36 -3.18
N ALA A 99 -17.75 5.64 -3.87
CA ALA A 99 -18.35 4.41 -3.35
C ALA A 99 -17.31 3.31 -3.13
N LEU A 100 -17.57 2.40 -2.19
CA LEU A 100 -16.69 1.26 -1.93
C LEU A 100 -16.51 0.41 -3.18
N SER A 101 -15.26 0.25 -3.61
CA SER A 101 -14.92 -0.42 -4.88
C SER A 101 -14.76 -1.94 -4.78
N ILE A 102 -14.74 -2.50 -3.57
CA ILE A 102 -14.75 -3.96 -3.32
C ILE A 102 -16.13 -4.35 -2.82
N GLN A 103 -16.77 -5.26 -3.54
CA GLN A 103 -18.10 -5.73 -3.13
C GLN A 103 -18.02 -6.53 -1.82
N PRO A 104 -18.97 -6.37 -0.88
CA PRO A 104 -18.94 -7.04 0.43
C PRO A 104 -18.85 -8.57 0.42
N ARG A 105 -19.19 -9.22 -0.71
CA ARG A 105 -19.10 -10.67 -0.89
C ARG A 105 -17.74 -11.13 -1.47
N THR A 106 -16.87 -10.19 -1.83
CA THR A 106 -15.54 -10.52 -2.34
C THR A 106 -14.66 -11.01 -1.21
N ALA A 107 -13.99 -12.14 -1.41
CA ALA A 107 -12.95 -12.57 -0.49
C ALA A 107 -11.80 -11.56 -0.50
N THR A 108 -11.41 -11.13 0.70
CA THR A 108 -10.28 -10.22 0.91
C THR A 108 -9.27 -10.85 1.86
N VAL A 109 -8.06 -10.31 1.89
CA VAL A 109 -7.08 -10.74 2.88
C VAL A 109 -7.66 -10.68 4.30
N ALA A 110 -8.44 -9.64 4.63
CA ALA A 110 -9.06 -9.50 5.94
C ALA A 110 -10.13 -10.59 6.20
N SER A 111 -11.02 -10.84 5.24
CA SER A 111 -12.05 -11.89 5.40
C SER A 111 -11.45 -13.30 5.49
N LEU A 112 -10.36 -13.57 4.77
CA LEU A 112 -9.62 -14.83 4.87
C LEU A 112 -8.96 -14.99 6.25
N MET A 113 -8.31 -13.95 6.76
CA MET A 113 -7.75 -13.95 8.11
C MET A 113 -8.84 -14.13 9.18
N LYS A 114 -9.96 -13.41 9.05
CA LYS A 114 -11.12 -13.54 9.95
C LYS A 114 -11.68 -14.97 9.96
N SER A 115 -11.78 -15.61 8.78
CA SER A 115 -12.24 -17.01 8.67
C SER A 115 -11.31 -18.00 9.36
N ALA A 116 -10.03 -17.65 9.51
CA ALA A 116 -9.04 -18.40 10.27
C ALA A 116 -9.02 -18.07 11.78
N GLY A 117 -9.94 -17.24 12.26
CA GLY A 117 -10.06 -16.88 13.68
C GLY A 117 -9.19 -15.71 14.14
N TYR A 118 -8.67 -14.91 13.21
CA TYR A 118 -7.93 -13.69 13.54
C TYR A 118 -8.87 -12.54 13.89
N LYS A 119 -8.45 -11.69 14.81
CA LYS A 119 -8.97 -10.33 14.92
C LYS A 119 -8.33 -9.47 13.86
N THR A 120 -9.14 -8.74 13.09
CA THR A 120 -8.67 -8.01 11.91
C THR A 120 -8.87 -6.51 12.05
N GLY A 121 -7.82 -5.73 11.81
CA GLY A 121 -7.86 -4.27 11.91
C GLY A 121 -7.24 -3.60 10.71
N VAL A 122 -7.80 -2.43 10.35
CA VAL A 122 -7.17 -1.49 9.42
C VAL A 122 -7.05 -0.12 10.07
N VAL A 123 -5.85 0.45 10.02
CA VAL A 123 -5.55 1.78 10.55
C VAL A 123 -4.82 2.60 9.48
N GLY A 124 -5.28 3.84 9.23
CA GLY A 124 -4.62 4.79 8.34
C GLY A 124 -5.33 5.04 7.02
N LYS A 125 -4.58 5.14 5.93
CA LYS A 125 -5.10 5.46 4.60
C LYS A 125 -5.91 4.31 4.02
N TRP A 126 -7.17 4.59 3.65
CA TRP A 126 -8.06 3.61 3.01
C TRP A 126 -8.01 3.67 1.48
N HIS A 127 -8.47 4.73 0.90
CA HIS A 127 -8.37 5.11 -0.52
C HIS A 127 -8.97 4.14 -1.55
N ILE A 128 -9.98 3.35 -1.17
CA ILE A 128 -10.71 2.46 -2.10
C ILE A 128 -12.22 2.67 -2.05
N GLY A 129 -12.64 3.84 -1.56
CA GLY A 129 -14.04 4.24 -1.47
C GLY A 129 -14.78 3.73 -0.24
N LEU A 130 -15.92 4.33 0.03
CA LEU A 130 -16.80 4.08 1.18
C LEU A 130 -18.25 4.29 0.77
N GLY A 131 -19.18 3.61 1.44
CA GLY A 131 -20.60 3.77 1.16
C GLY A 131 -21.09 3.09 -0.12
N PRO A 132 -22.38 3.25 -0.44
CA PRO A 132 -23.01 2.72 -1.63
C PRO A 132 -22.66 3.54 -2.89
N GLU A 133 -23.24 3.19 -4.02
CA GLU A 133 -23.27 4.06 -5.20
C GLU A 133 -23.82 5.44 -4.81
N GLY A 134 -23.11 6.50 -5.20
CA GLY A 134 -23.39 7.88 -4.76
C GLY A 134 -22.54 8.34 -3.58
N GLY A 135 -21.78 7.45 -2.93
CA GLY A 135 -20.84 7.76 -1.87
C GLY A 135 -21.39 7.59 -0.45
N PRO A 136 -20.55 7.87 0.56
CA PRO A 136 -20.90 7.67 1.97
C PRO A 136 -21.77 8.79 2.55
N ASP A 137 -22.60 8.44 3.52
CA ASP A 137 -23.25 9.41 4.42
C ASP A 137 -22.26 9.82 5.53
N TRP A 138 -21.68 11.00 5.39
CA TRP A 138 -20.70 11.53 6.35
C TRP A 138 -21.30 11.87 7.73
N ASN A 139 -22.61 12.03 7.79
CA ASN A 139 -23.32 12.48 8.99
C ASN A 139 -24.04 11.33 9.71
N GLY A 140 -24.02 10.14 9.12
CA GLY A 140 -24.68 8.96 9.62
C GLY A 140 -23.76 7.74 9.74
N GLU A 141 -24.30 6.55 9.42
CA GLU A 141 -23.57 5.30 9.39
C GLU A 141 -22.94 5.08 8.02
N ILE A 142 -21.61 5.05 7.95
CA ILE A 142 -20.85 4.78 6.72
C ILE A 142 -20.85 3.28 6.45
N LYS A 143 -21.67 2.85 5.47
CA LYS A 143 -21.86 1.46 5.08
C LYS A 143 -22.27 1.36 3.60
N PRO A 144 -21.66 0.41 2.81
CA PRO A 144 -20.59 -0.49 3.21
C PRO A 144 -19.24 0.22 3.40
N GLY A 145 -18.36 -0.43 4.15
CA GLY A 145 -17.01 0.06 4.46
C GLY A 145 -16.07 -1.09 4.83
N PRO A 146 -14.94 -0.82 5.49
CA PRO A 146 -13.95 -1.85 5.85
C PRO A 146 -14.54 -3.03 6.62
N LEU A 147 -15.50 -2.77 7.53
CA LEU A 147 -16.13 -3.82 8.34
C LEU A 147 -16.97 -4.79 7.50
N ASP A 148 -17.44 -4.36 6.32
CA ASP A 148 -18.29 -5.18 5.43
C ASP A 148 -17.47 -6.07 4.50
N ILE A 149 -16.14 -5.88 4.47
CA ILE A 149 -15.20 -6.68 3.66
C ILE A 149 -14.19 -7.46 4.50
N GLY A 150 -14.47 -7.65 5.79
CA GLY A 150 -13.76 -8.59 6.64
C GLY A 150 -12.97 -8.02 7.81
N PHE A 151 -12.87 -6.69 7.96
CA PHE A 151 -12.24 -6.11 9.14
C PHE A 151 -13.21 -6.10 10.34
N ASP A 152 -12.67 -6.31 11.55
CA ASP A 152 -13.41 -6.18 12.80
C ASP A 152 -13.32 -4.77 13.37
N TYR A 153 -12.25 -4.04 13.02
CA TYR A 153 -11.97 -2.68 13.45
C TYR A 153 -11.39 -1.85 12.30
N CYS A 154 -11.77 -0.59 12.23
CA CYS A 154 -11.09 0.38 11.40
C CYS A 154 -10.98 1.76 12.07
N PHE A 155 -9.84 2.42 11.85
CA PHE A 155 -9.64 3.84 12.09
C PHE A 155 -8.89 4.42 10.90
N ILE A 156 -9.60 5.13 10.03
CA ILE A 156 -9.11 5.45 8.69
C ILE A 156 -9.34 6.90 8.30
N MET A 157 -8.57 7.36 7.29
CA MET A 157 -8.96 8.45 6.41
C MET A 157 -9.58 7.88 5.13
N ALA A 158 -10.55 8.58 4.56
CA ALA A 158 -11.32 8.08 3.41
C ALA A 158 -10.46 7.90 2.14
N ALA A 159 -9.58 8.84 1.86
CA ALA A 159 -8.69 8.84 0.70
C ALA A 159 -7.24 9.14 1.12
N THR A 160 -6.75 10.32 0.82
CA THR A 160 -5.40 10.82 1.10
C THR A 160 -5.44 12.14 1.83
N GLY A 161 -4.34 12.57 2.45
CA GLY A 161 -4.27 13.83 3.16
C GLY A 161 -4.58 15.05 2.29
N ASP A 162 -4.27 14.99 1.01
CA ASP A 162 -4.52 16.04 0.03
C ASP A 162 -5.98 16.16 -0.42
N ARG A 163 -6.89 15.31 0.05
CA ARG A 163 -8.30 15.23 -0.38
C ARG A 163 -9.28 15.45 0.76
N VAL A 164 -10.43 16.03 0.41
CA VAL A 164 -11.57 16.09 1.33
C VAL A 164 -12.38 14.77 1.31
N PRO A 165 -13.08 14.41 2.41
CA PRO A 165 -13.14 15.10 3.68
C PRO A 165 -11.88 14.88 4.54
N THR A 166 -11.50 15.91 5.27
CA THR A 166 -10.34 15.88 6.16
C THR A 166 -10.74 15.44 7.57
N VAL A 167 -11.31 14.24 7.68
CA VAL A 167 -11.82 13.68 8.94
C VAL A 167 -11.42 12.22 9.11
N TYR A 168 -11.26 11.80 10.35
CA TYR A 168 -11.08 10.38 10.67
C TYR A 168 -12.42 9.68 10.77
N ILE A 169 -12.43 8.41 10.41
CA ILE A 169 -13.57 7.49 10.52
C ILE A 169 -13.15 6.35 11.44
N GLU A 170 -13.88 6.13 12.52
CA GLU A 170 -13.71 4.97 13.38
C GLU A 170 -14.91 4.04 13.20
N ASN A 171 -14.63 2.83 12.76
CA ASN A 171 -15.63 1.82 12.40
C ASN A 171 -16.62 2.34 11.34
N ARG A 172 -17.74 2.90 11.74
CA ARG A 172 -18.81 3.32 10.83
C ARG A 172 -19.17 4.79 10.92
N ARG A 173 -18.40 5.59 11.66
CA ARG A 173 -18.76 7.00 11.91
C ARG A 173 -17.57 7.93 11.86
N VAL A 174 -17.82 9.14 11.46
CA VAL A 174 -16.85 10.22 11.57
C VAL A 174 -16.59 10.53 13.05
N VAL A 175 -15.31 10.60 13.39
CA VAL A 175 -14.86 10.86 14.77
C VAL A 175 -15.02 12.33 15.10
N GLY A 176 -15.64 12.62 16.26
CA GLY A 176 -15.78 14.00 16.76
C GLY A 176 -16.72 14.90 15.96
N LEU A 177 -17.61 14.31 15.15
CA LEU A 177 -18.60 15.08 14.40
C LEU A 177 -19.63 15.71 15.35
N ASP A 178 -19.80 17.02 15.26
CA ASP A 178 -20.93 17.73 15.87
C ASP A 178 -22.15 17.61 14.94
N PRO A 179 -23.26 17.03 15.38
CA PRO A 179 -24.49 16.94 14.57
C PRO A 179 -25.07 18.30 14.14
N LYS A 180 -24.69 19.39 14.82
CA LYS A 180 -25.10 20.75 14.47
C LYS A 180 -24.25 21.38 13.36
N ASP A 181 -23.12 20.76 13.01
CA ASP A 181 -22.21 21.21 11.95
C ASP A 181 -21.99 20.07 10.93
N PRO A 182 -23.02 19.68 10.14
CA PRO A 182 -22.99 18.55 9.26
C PRO A 182 -22.00 18.74 8.11
N ILE A 183 -21.33 17.64 7.74
CA ILE A 183 -20.35 17.60 6.65
C ILE A 183 -21.07 17.50 5.30
N THR A 184 -20.65 18.37 4.37
CA THR A 184 -20.95 18.22 2.95
C THR A 184 -19.66 18.21 2.15
N VAL A 185 -19.54 17.26 1.22
CA VAL A 185 -18.36 17.06 0.35
C VAL A 185 -18.79 17.06 -1.12
N SER A 186 -17.99 17.67 -1.99
CA SER A 186 -18.18 17.64 -3.43
C SER A 186 -16.85 17.65 -4.17
N TYR A 187 -16.78 16.84 -5.25
CA TYR A 187 -15.69 16.87 -6.22
C TYR A 187 -16.12 17.45 -7.58
N LYS A 188 -17.37 17.96 -7.66
CA LYS A 188 -17.95 18.52 -8.89
C LYS A 188 -18.04 20.03 -8.89
N ALA A 189 -18.42 20.61 -7.74
CA ALA A 189 -18.61 22.04 -7.59
C ALA A 189 -18.35 22.47 -6.14
N LYS A 190 -18.00 23.75 -5.95
CA LYS A 190 -17.82 24.35 -4.62
C LYS A 190 -19.09 24.20 -3.79
N VAL A 191 -18.93 23.78 -2.53
CA VAL A 191 -19.96 23.72 -1.51
C VAL A 191 -19.57 24.58 -0.33
N GLY A 192 -20.57 25.24 0.30
CA GLY A 192 -20.34 26.13 1.43
C GLY A 192 -19.55 27.40 1.09
N THR A 193 -19.07 28.06 2.13
CA THR A 193 -18.34 29.35 2.05
C THR A 193 -16.91 29.24 2.55
N GLU A 194 -16.40 28.03 2.72
CA GLU A 194 -15.02 27.80 3.18
C GLU A 194 -14.01 28.45 2.21
N PRO A 195 -12.90 29.01 2.72
CA PRO A 195 -11.86 29.58 1.87
C PRO A 195 -11.22 28.50 0.99
N THR A 196 -10.78 28.91 -0.20
CA THR A 196 -10.09 28.02 -1.14
C THR A 196 -8.68 28.54 -1.42
N GLY A 197 -7.77 27.63 -1.82
CA GLY A 197 -6.40 28.00 -2.17
C GLY A 197 -6.31 28.95 -3.36
N VAL A 198 -7.29 28.91 -4.27
CA VAL A 198 -7.40 29.88 -5.40
C VAL A 198 -7.80 31.27 -4.93
N GLU A 199 -8.83 31.35 -4.06
CA GLU A 199 -9.40 32.61 -3.64
C GLU A 199 -8.63 33.28 -2.49
N ASN A 200 -7.94 32.48 -1.67
CA ASN A 200 -7.28 32.92 -0.44
C ASN A 200 -5.86 32.33 -0.29
N PRO A 201 -4.95 32.59 -1.25
CA PRO A 201 -3.60 32.01 -1.21
C PRO A 201 -2.77 32.44 -0.01
N GLU A 202 -3.11 33.58 0.62
CA GLU A 202 -2.47 34.10 1.83
C GLU A 202 -2.72 33.25 3.07
N LEU A 203 -3.76 32.41 3.07
CA LEU A 203 -4.08 31.50 4.18
C LEU A 203 -3.31 30.19 4.13
N LEU A 204 -2.55 29.94 3.05
CA LEU A 204 -1.82 28.69 2.86
C LEU A 204 -0.51 28.67 3.65
N LYS A 205 -0.34 27.70 4.52
CA LYS A 205 0.95 27.34 5.17
C LYS A 205 1.88 26.60 4.18
N LEU A 206 1.28 25.83 3.26
CA LEU A 206 1.96 25.05 2.26
C LEU A 206 1.42 25.43 0.89
N LYS A 207 2.29 26.02 0.04
CA LYS A 207 1.93 26.41 -1.32
C LYS A 207 1.75 25.18 -2.19
N HIS A 208 0.72 25.20 -3.03
CA HIS A 208 0.51 24.17 -4.05
C HIS A 208 1.25 24.51 -5.35
N THR A 209 1.67 23.46 -6.07
CA THR A 209 2.24 23.60 -7.43
C THR A 209 1.17 23.35 -8.49
N HIS A 210 0.22 22.45 -8.22
CA HIS A 210 -0.89 22.16 -9.12
C HIS A 210 -2.01 21.42 -8.38
N GLY A 211 -3.28 21.71 -8.72
CA GLY A 211 -4.46 20.88 -8.40
C GLY A 211 -4.88 20.76 -6.93
N HIS A 212 -4.20 21.41 -6.01
CA HIS A 212 -4.47 21.36 -4.57
C HIS A 212 -4.91 22.74 -4.06
N ASP A 213 -5.89 23.32 -4.74
CA ASP A 213 -6.25 24.74 -4.62
C ASP A 213 -7.71 24.98 -4.22
N MET A 214 -8.42 23.88 -3.85
CA MET A 214 -9.83 23.98 -3.41
C MET A 214 -9.92 24.25 -1.90
N THR A 215 -10.81 23.61 -1.15
CA THR A 215 -11.04 23.97 0.27
C THR A 215 -9.74 23.93 1.09
N ILE A 216 -9.49 25.01 1.84
CA ILE A 216 -8.39 25.08 2.80
C ILE A 216 -8.83 24.47 4.13
N VAL A 217 -8.05 23.50 4.61
CA VAL A 217 -8.17 22.96 5.96
C VAL A 217 -6.80 22.91 6.60
N ASN A 218 -6.69 23.40 7.84
CA ASN A 218 -5.41 23.50 8.57
C ASN A 218 -4.31 24.26 7.81
N GLY A 219 -4.69 25.27 6.99
CA GLY A 219 -3.76 26.04 6.17
C GLY A 219 -3.22 25.31 4.95
N VAL A 220 -3.84 24.20 4.55
CA VAL A 220 -3.47 23.39 3.39
C VAL A 220 -4.66 23.35 2.42
N GLY A 221 -4.43 23.72 1.16
CA GLY A 221 -5.41 23.57 0.10
C GLY A 221 -5.60 22.10 -0.26
N ARG A 222 -6.82 21.67 -0.52
CA ARG A 222 -7.15 20.27 -0.79
C ARG A 222 -7.69 20.09 -2.20
N ILE A 223 -7.76 18.86 -2.67
CA ILE A 223 -8.54 18.46 -3.84
C ILE A 223 -9.97 18.18 -3.37
N GLY A 224 -10.95 18.89 -3.97
CA GLY A 224 -12.36 18.83 -3.60
C GLY A 224 -12.79 19.91 -2.62
N TRP A 225 -14.09 20.05 -2.47
CA TRP A 225 -14.73 21.04 -1.61
C TRP A 225 -15.44 20.36 -0.46
N MET A 226 -15.31 20.93 0.74
CA MET A 226 -16.05 20.51 1.92
C MET A 226 -16.48 21.71 2.75
N THR A 227 -17.61 21.54 3.44
CA THR A 227 -18.06 22.47 4.48
C THR A 227 -18.59 21.68 5.67
N GLY A 228 -18.67 22.33 6.84
CA GLY A 228 -19.06 21.69 8.08
C GLY A 228 -17.99 20.77 8.68
N GLY A 229 -18.36 20.06 9.73
CA GLY A 229 -17.51 19.10 10.45
C GLY A 229 -16.28 19.75 11.10
N LYS A 230 -16.32 21.03 11.48
CA LYS A 230 -15.15 21.78 11.97
C LYS A 230 -14.46 21.12 13.15
N ALA A 231 -15.25 20.58 14.09
CA ALA A 231 -14.72 19.87 15.26
C ALA A 231 -14.07 18.51 14.92
N ALA A 232 -14.45 17.90 13.80
CA ALA A 232 -13.95 16.59 13.36
C ALA A 232 -12.72 16.68 12.46
N ARG A 233 -12.37 17.88 11.94
CA ARG A 233 -11.25 18.05 11.01
C ARG A 233 -9.93 17.76 11.69
N TRP A 234 -9.09 16.93 11.05
CA TRP A 234 -7.76 16.63 11.57
C TRP A 234 -6.81 17.82 11.50
N LYS A 235 -5.73 17.72 12.27
CA LYS A 235 -4.52 18.50 12.09
C LYS A 235 -3.49 17.63 11.42
N ASP A 236 -2.88 18.07 10.34
CA ASP A 236 -1.94 17.28 9.56
C ASP A 236 -0.72 16.89 10.38
N GLU A 237 -0.21 17.81 11.20
CA GLU A 237 0.95 17.62 12.06
C GLU A 237 0.78 16.49 13.10
N ASP A 238 -0.46 16.11 13.43
CA ASP A 238 -0.78 15.09 14.43
C ASP A 238 -1.15 13.73 13.78
N MET A 239 -1.19 13.66 12.44
CA MET A 239 -1.75 12.51 11.72
C MET A 239 -0.98 11.21 11.96
N ALA A 240 0.34 11.25 11.82
CA ALA A 240 1.20 10.07 12.00
C ALA A 240 1.11 9.53 13.43
N ASP A 241 1.13 10.41 14.44
CA ASP A 241 0.97 10.00 15.85
C ASP A 241 -0.43 9.46 16.14
N THR A 242 -1.47 10.05 15.54
CA THR A 242 -2.86 9.58 15.70
C THR A 242 -3.01 8.16 15.15
N PHE A 243 -2.56 7.90 13.93
CA PHE A 243 -2.63 6.56 13.35
C PHE A 243 -1.75 5.57 14.10
N THR A 244 -0.53 5.96 14.45
CA THR A 244 0.37 5.10 15.24
C THR A 244 -0.25 4.75 16.59
N GLY A 245 -0.82 5.72 17.32
CA GLY A 245 -1.51 5.48 18.58
C GLY A 245 -2.67 4.48 18.45
N LYS A 246 -3.48 4.57 17.39
CA LYS A 246 -4.57 3.62 17.12
C LYS A 246 -4.06 2.23 16.74
N ALA A 247 -2.97 2.13 15.98
CA ALA A 247 -2.31 0.86 15.67
C ALA A 247 -1.76 0.18 16.93
N LEU A 248 -1.05 0.93 17.80
CA LEU A 248 -0.54 0.43 19.07
C LEU A 248 -1.66 -0.02 20.00
N LYS A 249 -2.77 0.71 20.05
CA LYS A 249 -3.94 0.32 20.83
C LYS A 249 -4.57 -0.95 20.29
N PHE A 250 -4.73 -1.10 18.98
CA PHE A 250 -5.25 -2.33 18.38
C PHE A 250 -4.38 -3.55 18.75
N ILE A 251 -3.04 -3.42 18.71
CA ILE A 251 -2.13 -4.49 19.12
C ILE A 251 -2.32 -4.84 20.61
N GLU A 252 -2.40 -3.83 21.48
CA GLU A 252 -2.61 -4.01 22.93
C GLU A 252 -3.93 -4.72 23.23
N ASP A 253 -5.02 -4.27 22.59
CA ASP A 253 -6.37 -4.81 22.82
C ASP A 253 -6.49 -6.28 22.34
N ASN A 254 -5.65 -6.70 21.39
CA ASN A 254 -5.73 -8.05 20.78
C ASN A 254 -4.54 -8.95 21.10
N LYS A 255 -3.68 -8.58 22.08
CA LYS A 255 -2.48 -9.36 22.46
C LYS A 255 -2.74 -10.77 22.97
N GLY A 256 -3.98 -11.09 23.31
CA GLY A 256 -4.39 -12.40 23.84
C GLY A 256 -4.74 -13.45 22.79
N GLY A 257 -4.66 -13.12 21.49
CA GLY A 257 -4.96 -14.05 20.40
C GLY A 257 -4.36 -13.58 19.09
N PRO A 258 -4.48 -14.36 17.99
CA PRO A 258 -3.91 -13.99 16.72
C PRO A 258 -4.65 -12.78 16.12
N PHE A 259 -3.90 -11.82 15.61
CA PHE A 259 -4.44 -10.66 14.92
C PHE A 259 -3.75 -10.39 13.58
N PHE A 260 -4.52 -9.79 12.68
CA PHE A 260 -4.03 -9.21 11.43
C PHE A 260 -4.26 -7.70 11.47
N LEU A 261 -3.19 -6.93 11.38
CA LEU A 261 -3.22 -5.48 11.30
C LEU A 261 -2.71 -5.02 9.93
N TYR A 262 -3.58 -4.40 9.15
CA TYR A 262 -3.21 -3.61 7.98
C TYR A 262 -3.00 -2.16 8.45
N PHE A 263 -1.73 -1.80 8.71
CA PHE A 263 -1.33 -0.45 9.09
C PHE A 263 -0.87 0.30 7.84
N ALA A 264 -1.77 1.07 7.25
CA ALA A 264 -1.54 1.84 6.04
C ALA A 264 -1.24 3.29 6.43
N THR A 265 0.03 3.66 6.58
CA THR A 265 0.40 5.04 6.95
C THR A 265 0.00 6.02 5.85
N HIS A 266 -0.14 7.31 6.21
CA HIS A 266 -0.25 8.40 5.24
C HIS A 266 1.13 8.77 4.70
N ASP A 267 2.16 8.67 5.55
CA ASP A 267 3.52 9.05 5.18
C ASP A 267 4.06 8.15 4.06
N ILE A 268 4.68 8.76 3.11
CA ILE A 268 5.08 10.17 2.97
C ILE A 268 4.29 10.89 1.85
N HIS A 269 3.03 10.51 1.62
CA HIS A 269 2.19 11.17 0.63
C HIS A 269 1.97 12.65 1.01
N VAL A 270 1.75 13.45 0.01
CA VAL A 270 1.40 14.87 0.20
C VAL A 270 0.00 15.04 0.85
N PRO A 271 -0.24 16.14 1.59
CA PRO A 271 0.71 17.17 1.99
C PRO A 271 1.69 16.63 3.04
N ARG A 272 2.97 16.90 2.86
CA ARG A 272 4.00 16.53 3.82
C ARG A 272 4.05 17.58 4.91
N VAL A 273 3.37 17.32 6.01
CA VAL A 273 3.30 18.20 7.18
C VAL A 273 3.70 17.40 8.42
N PRO A 274 4.98 16.99 8.51
CA PRO A 274 5.44 16.19 9.62
C PRO A 274 5.30 16.91 10.96
N ASN A 275 5.18 16.14 12.03
CA ASN A 275 5.14 16.68 13.38
C ASN A 275 6.35 17.58 13.65
N PRO A 276 6.19 18.73 14.34
CA PRO A 276 7.26 19.70 14.57
C PRO A 276 8.58 19.13 15.08
N ARG A 277 8.57 18.00 15.82
CA ARG A 277 9.78 17.33 16.31
C ARG A 277 10.68 16.77 15.18
N PHE A 278 10.15 16.56 13.98
CA PHE A 278 10.92 16.08 12.82
C PHE A 278 11.35 17.20 11.89
N LYS A 279 10.81 18.41 12.07
CA LYS A 279 11.08 19.53 11.15
C LYS A 279 12.58 19.87 11.14
N GLY A 280 13.18 19.80 9.93
CA GLY A 280 14.61 20.07 9.71
C GLY A 280 15.52 18.92 10.14
N SER A 281 14.98 17.72 10.40
CA SER A 281 15.77 16.54 10.76
C SER A 281 16.51 15.92 9.57
N SER A 282 16.09 16.24 8.34
CA SER A 282 16.67 15.72 7.11
C SER A 282 17.15 16.83 6.17
N PRO A 283 18.29 16.64 5.46
CA PRO A 283 18.71 17.56 4.42
C PRO A 283 17.81 17.55 3.16
N VAL A 284 16.92 16.56 3.01
CA VAL A 284 15.99 16.44 1.88
C VAL A 284 14.74 17.33 2.08
N GLY A 285 14.73 18.15 3.13
CA GLY A 285 13.57 18.98 3.46
C GLY A 285 12.39 18.17 3.98
N THR A 286 11.19 18.68 3.79
CA THR A 286 9.95 18.13 4.37
C THR A 286 9.70 16.67 3.97
N ARG A 287 10.12 16.28 2.74
CA ARG A 287 10.06 14.86 2.32
C ARG A 287 10.89 13.97 3.24
N GLY A 288 12.14 14.36 3.52
CA GLY A 288 13.02 13.59 4.38
C GLY A 288 12.58 13.61 5.85
N ASP A 289 12.01 14.73 6.31
CA ASP A 289 11.43 14.83 7.66
C ASP A 289 10.26 13.84 7.82
N SER A 290 9.40 13.70 6.80
CA SER A 290 8.31 12.72 6.78
C SER A 290 8.80 11.27 6.69
N ILE A 291 9.94 11.00 6.03
CA ILE A 291 10.58 9.68 6.06
C ILE A 291 11.03 9.32 7.48
N HIS A 292 11.61 10.29 8.20
CA HIS A 292 12.00 10.09 9.59
C HIS A 292 10.79 9.85 10.52
N GLU A 293 9.66 10.52 10.26
CA GLU A 293 8.41 10.31 10.98
C GLU A 293 7.83 8.92 10.71
N LEU A 294 7.86 8.45 9.48
CA LEU A 294 7.49 7.08 9.11
C LEU A 294 8.35 6.02 9.82
N ASP A 295 9.67 6.26 9.86
CA ASP A 295 10.61 5.36 10.56
C ASP A 295 10.33 5.31 12.07
N ASP A 296 10.00 6.46 12.69
CA ASP A 296 9.59 6.54 14.10
C ASP A 296 8.29 5.75 14.35
N ALA A 297 7.30 5.86 13.46
CA ALA A 297 6.06 5.10 13.54
C ALA A 297 6.32 3.58 13.50
N ALA A 298 7.16 3.12 12.56
CA ALA A 298 7.59 1.73 12.49
C ALA A 298 8.34 1.30 13.77
N GLY A 299 9.23 2.15 14.27
CA GLY A 299 9.97 1.92 15.52
C GLY A 299 9.06 1.76 16.73
N LYS A 300 8.02 2.59 16.86
CA LYS A 300 7.01 2.50 17.94
C LYS A 300 6.25 1.18 17.90
N VAL A 301 5.87 0.71 16.69
CA VAL A 301 5.19 -0.60 16.56
C VAL A 301 6.12 -1.73 16.96
N LEU A 302 7.39 -1.72 16.51
CA LEU A 302 8.38 -2.73 16.89
C LEU A 302 8.61 -2.75 18.40
N ALA A 303 8.78 -1.59 19.03
CA ALA A 303 8.94 -1.47 20.47
C ALA A 303 7.71 -1.96 21.26
N LYS A 304 6.50 -1.74 20.72
CA LYS A 304 5.26 -2.26 21.32
C LYS A 304 5.22 -3.78 21.32
N LEU A 305 5.61 -4.41 20.21
CA LEU A 305 5.71 -5.87 20.12
C LEU A 305 6.72 -6.45 21.11
N ASP A 306 7.89 -5.79 21.25
CA ASP A 306 8.92 -6.18 22.21
C ASP A 306 8.40 -6.08 23.66
N ALA A 307 7.76 -4.95 24.00
CA ALA A 307 7.21 -4.72 25.35
C ALA A 307 6.10 -5.72 25.71
N LEU A 308 5.31 -6.17 24.76
CA LEU A 308 4.26 -7.17 24.94
C LEU A 308 4.75 -8.62 24.78
N LYS A 309 6.03 -8.83 24.48
CA LYS A 309 6.61 -10.17 24.19
C LYS A 309 5.93 -10.88 23.01
N LEU A 310 5.50 -10.13 22.02
CA LEU A 310 4.83 -10.64 20.82
C LEU A 310 5.79 -10.78 19.61
N THR A 311 7.01 -10.27 19.72
CA THR A 311 7.99 -10.19 18.63
C THR A 311 8.24 -11.53 17.97
N ASP A 312 8.46 -12.60 18.74
CA ASP A 312 8.80 -13.92 18.22
C ASP A 312 7.62 -14.59 17.50
N ASN A 313 6.39 -14.26 17.90
CA ASN A 313 5.18 -14.76 17.25
C ASN A 313 4.50 -13.73 16.35
N THR A 314 5.27 -12.85 15.69
CA THR A 314 4.74 -11.85 14.76
C THR A 314 5.50 -11.82 13.45
N LEU A 315 4.78 -12.10 12.36
CA LEU A 315 5.22 -11.76 11.01
C LEU A 315 4.99 -10.28 10.77
N PHE A 316 6.07 -9.49 10.78
CA PHE A 316 6.03 -8.06 10.49
C PHE A 316 6.52 -7.83 9.06
N ILE A 317 5.70 -7.19 8.23
CA ILE A 317 6.03 -6.81 6.86
C ILE A 317 5.93 -5.30 6.72
N PHE A 318 6.96 -4.69 6.12
CA PHE A 318 6.98 -3.30 5.68
C PHE A 318 7.05 -3.24 4.15
N SER A 319 6.26 -2.36 3.52
CA SER A 319 6.36 -2.07 2.09
C SER A 319 5.76 -0.70 1.74
N SER A 320 5.73 -0.34 0.43
CA SER A 320 5.12 0.88 -0.11
C SER A 320 4.07 0.55 -1.16
N ASP A 321 3.04 1.38 -1.29
CA ASP A 321 1.93 1.12 -2.23
C ASP A 321 2.25 1.45 -3.69
N ASN A 322 3.27 2.24 -3.96
CA ASN A 322 3.87 2.51 -5.27
C ASN A 322 5.26 3.12 -5.10
N GLY A 323 5.97 3.31 -6.19
CA GLY A 323 7.25 4.01 -6.16
C GLY A 323 7.12 5.49 -5.76
N GLY A 324 8.23 6.09 -5.36
CA GLY A 324 8.29 7.47 -4.92
C GLY A 324 8.04 8.47 -6.05
N VAL A 325 7.67 9.68 -5.66
CA VAL A 325 7.48 10.85 -6.53
C VAL A 325 8.08 12.07 -5.85
N MET A 326 8.62 13.01 -6.64
CA MET A 326 9.23 14.23 -6.12
C MET A 326 8.21 15.34 -5.90
N ASP A 327 7.49 15.73 -6.95
CA ASP A 327 6.44 16.75 -6.90
C ASP A 327 5.08 16.09 -7.10
N ASP A 328 4.26 16.10 -6.07
CA ASP A 328 2.89 15.58 -6.12
C ASP A 328 1.85 16.67 -5.69
N GLY A 329 2.16 17.93 -6.00
CA GLY A 329 1.22 19.03 -5.92
C GLY A 329 1.50 20.14 -4.91
N TYR A 330 2.62 20.07 -4.17
CA TYR A 330 3.01 21.12 -3.23
C TYR A 330 4.50 21.48 -3.33
N GLU A 331 4.85 22.73 -2.95
CA GLU A 331 6.24 23.20 -2.84
C GLU A 331 6.88 22.72 -1.53
N ASP A 332 7.15 21.41 -1.42
CA ASP A 332 7.65 20.81 -0.18
C ASP A 332 8.99 20.08 -0.32
N VAL A 333 9.53 20.04 -1.54
CA VAL A 333 10.86 19.51 -1.83
C VAL A 333 11.72 20.65 -2.32
N GLY A 334 12.81 20.94 -1.62
CA GLY A 334 13.81 21.91 -2.06
C GLY A 334 14.52 21.47 -3.35
N SER A 335 15.32 22.36 -3.94
CA SER A 335 16.19 22.07 -5.09
C SER A 335 17.32 21.11 -4.68
N PHE A 336 17.02 19.82 -4.59
CA PHE A 336 17.94 18.79 -4.20
C PHE A 336 18.04 17.74 -5.31
N ASP A 337 19.25 17.33 -5.67
CA ASP A 337 19.44 16.23 -6.64
C ASP A 337 19.16 14.90 -5.91
N TYR A 338 17.89 14.53 -5.91
CA TYR A 338 17.37 13.37 -5.18
C TYR A 338 16.46 12.53 -6.08
N HIS A 339 16.77 11.25 -6.16
CA HIS A 339 16.01 10.27 -6.94
C HIS A 339 15.46 9.18 -6.03
N PRO A 340 14.20 9.28 -5.57
CA PRO A 340 13.64 8.36 -4.58
C PRO A 340 13.62 6.90 -5.02
N ASN A 341 13.65 6.64 -6.33
CA ASN A 341 13.58 5.29 -6.88
C ASN A 341 14.92 4.76 -7.39
N ALA A 342 16.03 5.52 -7.25
CA ALA A 342 17.32 5.08 -7.77
C ALA A 342 17.70 3.67 -7.28
N PRO A 343 18.32 2.80 -8.11
CA PRO A 343 18.74 3.06 -9.51
C PRO A 343 17.64 2.80 -10.56
N LEU A 344 16.39 2.61 -10.15
CA LEU A 344 15.26 2.26 -11.00
C LEU A 344 14.78 3.46 -11.82
N HIS A 345 14.37 3.19 -13.05
CA HIS A 345 13.80 4.21 -13.93
C HIS A 345 12.33 4.47 -13.59
N GLY A 346 11.92 5.72 -13.66
CA GLY A 346 10.53 6.14 -13.50
C GLY A 346 10.13 6.45 -12.07
N TYR A 347 8.87 6.86 -11.94
CA TYR A 347 8.26 7.35 -10.70
C TYR A 347 6.82 6.83 -10.60
N LYS A 348 6.15 7.08 -9.47
CA LYS A 348 4.71 6.89 -9.28
C LYS A 348 3.93 7.22 -10.56
N GLY A 349 3.02 6.36 -10.98
CA GLY A 349 2.22 6.51 -12.21
C GLY A 349 2.87 5.96 -13.47
N SER A 350 4.15 5.57 -13.46
CA SER A 350 4.81 4.95 -14.62
C SER A 350 4.84 3.43 -14.52
N VAL A 351 4.92 2.75 -15.68
CA VAL A 351 5.08 1.29 -15.76
C VAL A 351 6.55 0.83 -15.82
N PHE A 352 7.50 1.76 -15.69
CA PHE A 352 8.90 1.46 -15.45
C PHE A 352 9.11 0.94 -14.01
N GLU A 353 10.22 0.28 -13.74
CA GLU A 353 10.50 -0.35 -12.44
C GLU A 353 10.32 0.63 -11.27
N GLY A 354 10.79 1.88 -11.39
CA GLY A 354 10.67 2.89 -10.34
C GLY A 354 9.23 3.31 -10.00
N GLY A 355 8.24 2.94 -10.82
CA GLY A 355 6.83 3.19 -10.52
C GLY A 355 6.20 2.15 -9.61
N HIS A 356 6.73 0.93 -9.59
CA HIS A 356 6.06 -0.20 -8.93
C HIS A 356 6.99 -1.20 -8.23
N ARG A 357 8.31 -1.17 -8.44
CA ARG A 357 9.26 -1.93 -7.64
C ARG A 357 9.53 -1.17 -6.37
N VAL A 358 9.13 -1.75 -5.25
CA VAL A 358 9.03 -1.07 -3.96
C VAL A 358 9.86 -1.77 -2.90
N PRO A 359 10.31 -1.07 -1.84
CA PRO A 359 10.90 -1.72 -0.69
C PRO A 359 9.93 -2.75 -0.11
N PHE A 360 10.47 -3.90 0.29
CA PHE A 360 9.71 -4.94 0.97
C PHE A 360 10.64 -5.63 1.97
N ILE A 361 10.30 -5.55 3.25
CA ILE A 361 11.08 -6.13 4.34
C ILE A 361 10.15 -7.02 5.14
N ALA A 362 10.55 -8.25 5.43
CA ALA A 362 9.79 -9.16 6.28
C ALA A 362 10.66 -9.69 7.42
N ARG A 363 10.13 -9.65 8.64
CA ARG A 363 10.75 -10.23 9.83
C ARG A 363 9.78 -11.17 10.54
N TRP A 364 10.24 -12.36 10.84
CA TRP A 364 9.57 -13.30 11.74
C TRP A 364 10.64 -14.17 12.41
N PRO A 365 11.03 -13.88 13.65
CA PRO A 365 12.07 -14.61 14.35
C PRO A 365 11.80 -16.11 14.37
N GLY A 366 12.85 -16.91 14.18
CA GLY A 366 12.75 -18.37 14.09
C GLY A 366 12.22 -18.92 12.76
N HIS A 367 11.61 -18.11 11.91
CA HIS A 367 11.03 -18.52 10.61
C HIS A 367 11.68 -17.86 9.40
N ILE A 368 12.08 -16.60 9.52
CA ILE A 368 12.83 -15.86 8.49
C ILE A 368 14.25 -15.64 9.00
N LYS A 369 15.25 -16.09 8.24
CA LYS A 369 16.67 -15.94 8.63
C LYS A 369 17.05 -14.46 8.63
N PRO A 370 17.57 -13.93 9.75
CA PRO A 370 17.96 -12.53 9.85
C PRO A 370 19.12 -12.17 8.93
N GLY A 371 19.14 -10.91 8.47
CA GLY A 371 20.20 -10.34 7.64
C GLY A 371 20.30 -10.95 6.24
N THR A 372 19.21 -11.54 5.74
CA THR A 372 19.16 -12.14 4.39
C THR A 372 18.58 -11.21 3.35
N GLU A 373 18.86 -11.53 2.08
CA GLU A 373 18.29 -10.87 0.91
C GLU A 373 17.66 -11.89 -0.02
N SER A 374 16.56 -11.52 -0.66
CA SER A 374 15.85 -12.34 -1.62
C SER A 374 15.51 -11.55 -2.89
N ALA A 375 15.84 -12.09 -4.05
CA ALA A 375 15.44 -11.59 -5.36
C ALA A 375 14.23 -12.34 -5.94
N ALA A 376 13.47 -13.05 -5.11
CA ALA A 376 12.24 -13.70 -5.55
C ALA A 376 11.21 -12.67 -6.00
N LEU A 377 10.69 -12.82 -7.21
CA LEU A 377 9.64 -11.96 -7.75
C LEU A 377 8.35 -12.14 -6.95
N MET A 378 7.88 -11.11 -6.29
CA MET A 378 6.64 -11.11 -5.51
C MET A 378 5.86 -9.82 -5.74
N ALA A 379 4.57 -9.84 -5.44
CA ALA A 379 3.74 -8.65 -5.49
C ALA A 379 2.72 -8.61 -4.34
N HIS A 380 2.26 -7.42 -3.97
CA HIS A 380 1.30 -7.27 -2.87
C HIS A 380 0.00 -8.04 -3.10
N LEU A 381 -0.42 -8.22 -4.35
CA LEU A 381 -1.63 -9.02 -4.64
C LEU A 381 -1.45 -10.51 -4.32
N ASP A 382 -0.24 -10.95 -3.96
CA ASP A 382 0.03 -12.33 -3.52
C ASP A 382 -0.31 -12.58 -2.06
N MET A 383 -0.49 -11.51 -1.29
CA MET A 383 -0.70 -11.61 0.16
C MET A 383 -1.97 -12.39 0.53
N PRO A 384 -3.12 -12.27 -0.17
CA PRO A 384 -4.29 -13.11 0.13
C PRO A 384 -4.00 -14.60 0.05
N ALA A 385 -3.38 -15.11 -1.02
CA ALA A 385 -3.06 -16.53 -1.15
C ALA A 385 -1.94 -16.96 -0.19
N THR A 386 -0.95 -16.09 0.03
CA THR A 386 0.20 -16.35 0.91
C THR A 386 -0.24 -16.43 2.37
N PHE A 387 -1.04 -15.48 2.84
CA PHE A 387 -1.54 -15.50 4.21
C PHE A 387 -2.57 -16.61 4.42
N ALA A 388 -3.44 -16.88 3.42
CA ALA A 388 -4.35 -18.02 3.48
C ALA A 388 -3.58 -19.33 3.66
N ALA A 389 -2.50 -19.55 2.90
CA ALA A 389 -1.63 -20.71 3.06
C ALA A 389 -0.94 -20.76 4.43
N LEU A 390 -0.47 -19.61 4.94
CA LEU A 390 0.19 -19.52 6.25
C LEU A 390 -0.73 -19.94 7.39
N VAL A 391 -2.01 -19.56 7.34
CA VAL A 391 -2.96 -19.77 8.45
C VAL A 391 -3.94 -20.93 8.22
N GLY A 392 -3.83 -21.62 7.07
CA GLY A 392 -4.74 -22.71 6.70
C GLY A 392 -6.14 -22.25 6.29
N ALA A 393 -6.31 -21.00 5.87
CA ALA A 393 -7.60 -20.50 5.39
C ALA A 393 -7.88 -20.98 3.95
N LYS A 394 -9.15 -21.28 3.67
CA LYS A 394 -9.58 -21.70 2.33
C LYS A 394 -10.04 -20.50 1.51
N ILE A 395 -9.42 -20.29 0.37
CA ILE A 395 -9.89 -19.30 -0.61
C ILE A 395 -11.11 -19.88 -1.36
N PRO A 396 -12.25 -19.18 -1.40
CA PRO A 396 -13.40 -19.63 -2.18
C PRO A 396 -13.09 -19.72 -3.67
N ALA A 397 -13.70 -20.66 -4.38
CA ALA A 397 -13.47 -20.86 -5.81
C ALA A 397 -13.73 -19.56 -6.61
N GLY A 398 -12.81 -19.22 -7.52
CA GLY A 398 -12.88 -18.03 -8.36
C GLY A 398 -12.54 -16.71 -7.66
N GLN A 399 -12.25 -16.73 -6.36
CA GLN A 399 -11.80 -15.53 -5.62
C GLN A 399 -10.26 -15.44 -5.61
N CYS A 400 -9.73 -14.24 -5.40
CA CYS A 400 -8.29 -13.96 -5.38
C CYS A 400 -7.54 -14.49 -6.62
N ALA A 401 -8.17 -14.38 -7.81
CA ALA A 401 -7.79 -15.12 -9.02
C ALA A 401 -6.37 -14.82 -9.56
N ASP A 402 -5.77 -13.67 -9.22
CA ASP A 402 -4.42 -13.31 -9.64
C ASP A 402 -3.39 -13.49 -8.51
N SER A 403 -3.83 -13.88 -7.31
CA SER A 403 -2.99 -14.07 -6.13
C SER A 403 -2.26 -15.42 -6.19
N VAL A 404 -0.95 -15.40 -6.01
CA VAL A 404 -0.09 -16.59 -6.00
C VAL A 404 0.42 -16.82 -4.57
N ASN A 405 0.43 -18.06 -4.11
CA ASN A 405 1.05 -18.38 -2.82
C ASN A 405 2.59 -18.32 -2.96
N VAL A 406 3.16 -17.26 -2.42
CA VAL A 406 4.62 -17.04 -2.36
C VAL A 406 5.19 -17.28 -0.96
N LEU A 407 4.48 -17.99 -0.08
CA LEU A 407 4.92 -18.26 1.29
C LEU A 407 6.32 -18.90 1.36
N PRO A 408 6.68 -19.90 0.52
CA PRO A 408 8.05 -20.43 0.55
C PRO A 408 9.13 -19.37 0.24
N ALA A 409 8.85 -18.45 -0.69
CA ALA A 409 9.78 -17.36 -1.00
C ALA A 409 9.83 -16.34 0.15
N LEU A 410 8.68 -15.98 0.75
CA LEU A 410 8.58 -15.07 1.88
C LEU A 410 9.38 -15.57 3.10
N LEU A 411 9.36 -16.87 3.34
CA LEU A 411 10.10 -17.52 4.43
C LEU A 411 11.57 -17.88 4.07
N GLY A 412 12.04 -17.53 2.86
CA GLY A 412 13.40 -17.84 2.41
C GLY A 412 13.64 -19.34 2.11
N GLN A 413 12.58 -20.14 1.97
CA GLN A 413 12.62 -21.55 1.64
C GLN A 413 12.69 -21.80 0.11
N SER A 414 12.37 -20.77 -0.69
CA SER A 414 12.48 -20.76 -2.15
C SER A 414 13.18 -19.50 -2.62
N LYS A 415 14.00 -19.63 -3.66
CA LYS A 415 14.60 -18.48 -4.38
C LYS A 415 13.68 -17.94 -5.49
N THR A 416 12.59 -18.63 -5.78
CA THR A 416 11.63 -18.27 -6.83
C THR A 416 10.29 -17.91 -6.19
N GLY A 417 9.66 -16.86 -6.70
CA GLY A 417 8.31 -16.43 -6.34
C GLY A 417 7.33 -16.66 -7.50
N ARG A 418 6.76 -15.55 -8.02
CA ARG A 418 5.88 -15.57 -9.20
C ARG A 418 6.64 -15.87 -10.47
N GLU A 419 6.02 -16.53 -11.43
CA GLU A 419 6.58 -16.70 -12.77
C GLU A 419 6.51 -15.43 -13.61
N ASN A 420 5.46 -14.64 -13.42
CA ASN A 420 5.22 -13.41 -14.17
C ASN A 420 4.47 -12.37 -13.32
N PHE A 421 4.56 -11.11 -13.72
CA PHE A 421 3.92 -9.99 -13.06
C PHE A 421 3.47 -8.96 -14.09
N VAL A 422 2.29 -8.33 -13.87
CA VAL A 422 1.79 -7.26 -14.73
C VAL A 422 1.71 -5.95 -13.95
N ALA A 423 2.54 -5.00 -14.33
CA ALA A 423 2.46 -3.62 -13.85
C ALA A 423 1.48 -2.80 -14.70
N HIS A 424 0.81 -1.85 -14.07
CA HIS A 424 -0.04 -0.87 -14.75
C HIS A 424 -0.15 0.42 -13.94
N ASN A 425 -0.60 1.50 -14.58
CA ASN A 425 -0.76 2.80 -13.93
C ASN A 425 -2.14 3.02 -13.29
N GLY A 426 -2.94 1.97 -13.16
CA GLY A 426 -4.28 2.02 -12.56
C GLY A 426 -5.45 2.07 -13.55
N GLY A 427 -5.20 2.44 -14.81
CA GLY A 427 -6.25 2.46 -15.84
C GLY A 427 -6.50 1.08 -16.46
N THR A 428 -7.73 0.82 -16.93
CA THR A 428 -8.10 -0.42 -17.63
C THR A 428 -7.53 -0.51 -19.05
N ARG A 429 -7.10 0.61 -19.62
CA ARG A 429 -6.59 0.74 -21.00
C ARG A 429 -5.07 0.79 -21.10
N GLY A 430 -4.35 0.68 -19.98
CA GLY A 430 -2.90 0.75 -19.94
C GLY A 430 -2.32 2.18 -19.80
N PRO A 431 -1.00 2.39 -19.91
CA PRO A 431 -0.03 1.36 -20.33
C PRO A 431 0.12 0.20 -19.37
N PHE A 432 0.60 -0.92 -19.90
CA PHE A 432 0.92 -2.12 -19.13
C PHE A 432 2.40 -2.49 -19.29
N GLY A 433 2.96 -3.08 -18.24
CA GLY A 433 4.23 -3.77 -18.29
C GLY A 433 4.04 -5.23 -17.90
N VAL A 434 4.62 -6.19 -18.65
CA VAL A 434 4.68 -7.58 -18.19
C VAL A 434 6.13 -7.97 -17.96
N ARG A 435 6.38 -8.60 -16.81
CA ARG A 435 7.64 -9.17 -16.38
C ARG A 435 7.56 -10.69 -16.39
N ALA A 436 8.54 -11.35 -16.97
CA ALA A 436 8.75 -12.80 -16.86
C ALA A 436 10.26 -13.11 -16.83
N GLY A 437 10.72 -13.74 -15.76
CA GLY A 437 12.15 -13.89 -15.50
C GLY A 437 12.86 -12.53 -15.52
N GLN A 438 13.91 -12.41 -16.33
CA GLN A 438 14.67 -11.17 -16.52
C GLN A 438 14.04 -10.20 -17.54
N TRP A 439 13.09 -10.67 -18.35
CA TRP A 439 12.52 -9.87 -19.43
C TRP A 439 11.35 -9.02 -18.97
N LYS A 440 11.33 -7.78 -19.43
CA LYS A 440 10.21 -6.86 -19.23
C LYS A 440 9.80 -6.22 -20.55
N TYR A 441 8.51 -6.35 -20.86
CA TYR A 441 7.87 -5.72 -22.01
C TYR A 441 6.92 -4.64 -21.54
N LEU A 442 7.02 -3.45 -22.15
CA LEU A 442 6.11 -2.33 -21.91
C LEU A 442 5.27 -2.08 -23.17
N THR A 443 3.96 -1.94 -23.02
CA THR A 443 3.09 -1.45 -24.08
C THR A 443 3.33 0.06 -24.28
N GLY A 444 3.27 0.54 -25.52
CA GLY A 444 3.23 2.00 -25.76
C GLY A 444 1.93 2.63 -25.27
N VAL A 445 1.92 3.93 -25.06
CA VAL A 445 0.74 4.76 -24.69
C VAL A 445 -0.29 4.84 -25.85
N GLY A 446 -0.52 3.83 -26.56
CA GLY A 446 -1.45 3.77 -27.69
C GLY A 446 -1.71 2.36 -28.15
N GLY A 447 -1.02 1.41 -27.58
CA GLY A 447 -1.10 0.00 -27.94
C GLY A 447 -2.24 -0.73 -27.26
N ALA A 448 -3.42 -0.60 -27.75
CA ALA A 448 -4.61 -1.45 -27.78
C ALA A 448 -5.84 -0.57 -28.05
N GLY A 449 -5.98 -0.07 -29.30
CA GLY A 449 -7.27 0.37 -29.87
C GLY A 449 -8.05 1.49 -29.18
N GLY A 450 -7.41 2.31 -28.34
CA GLY A 450 -8.10 3.36 -27.60
C GLY A 450 -7.53 4.75 -27.95
N LYS A 451 -8.34 5.60 -28.61
CA LYS A 451 -8.10 7.05 -28.66
C LYS A 451 -7.87 7.53 -27.22
N ALA A 452 -6.75 8.21 -26.98
CA ALA A 452 -6.52 8.88 -25.72
C ALA A 452 -7.74 9.72 -25.37
N GLY A 453 -8.50 9.32 -24.36
CA GLY A 453 -9.58 10.14 -23.85
C GLY A 453 -8.99 11.45 -23.40
N LYS A 454 -9.57 12.58 -23.84
CA LYS A 454 -9.28 13.91 -23.30
C LYS A 454 -9.79 14.01 -21.87
N GLY A 455 -9.24 13.21 -20.96
CA GLY A 455 -9.25 13.54 -19.54
C GLY A 455 -8.35 14.74 -19.36
N LYS A 456 -8.83 15.80 -18.74
CA LYS A 456 -7.99 16.94 -18.31
C LYS A 456 -6.80 16.36 -17.56
N ALA A 457 -5.61 16.54 -18.10
CA ALA A 457 -4.38 16.12 -17.47
C ALA A 457 -4.35 16.74 -16.08
N GLN A 458 -4.41 15.92 -15.04
CA GLN A 458 -3.92 16.31 -13.72
C GLN A 458 -2.50 16.81 -13.94
N GLY A 459 -2.18 17.94 -13.35
CA GLY A 459 -0.96 18.70 -13.58
C GLY A 459 0.29 17.80 -13.67
N LYS A 460 1.15 18.11 -14.62
CA LYS A 460 2.37 17.36 -14.88
C LYS A 460 3.39 17.70 -13.82
N ALA A 461 3.72 16.76 -12.94
CA ALA A 461 4.92 16.87 -12.12
C ALA A 461 6.16 17.08 -13.01
N LYS A 462 6.99 18.07 -12.69
CA LYS A 462 8.30 18.24 -13.33
C LYS A 462 9.17 17.05 -12.96
N GLY A 463 9.58 16.23 -13.94
CA GLY A 463 10.46 15.07 -13.73
C GLY A 463 9.83 13.71 -14.01
N GLU A 464 8.53 13.62 -14.33
CA GLU A 464 7.88 12.34 -14.66
C GLU A 464 8.53 11.69 -15.91
N ALA A 465 9.03 10.48 -15.75
CA ALA A 465 9.31 9.60 -16.87
C ALA A 465 7.99 9.31 -17.56
N LYS A 466 7.76 9.92 -18.74
CA LYS A 466 6.55 9.67 -19.52
C LYS A 466 6.52 8.18 -19.87
N ASN A 467 5.39 7.51 -19.64
CA ASN A 467 5.17 6.17 -20.15
C ASN A 467 5.51 6.11 -21.66
N PRO A 468 6.12 5.02 -22.14
CA PRO A 468 6.65 4.96 -23.49
C PRO A 468 5.55 5.14 -24.55
N ALA A 469 5.83 5.90 -25.59
CA ALA A 469 4.91 6.10 -26.72
C ALA A 469 4.81 4.85 -27.62
N THR A 470 5.87 4.04 -27.65
CA THR A 470 6.00 2.82 -28.45
C THR A 470 6.33 1.63 -27.57
N PRO A 471 6.09 0.39 -28.03
CA PRO A 471 6.49 -0.82 -27.32
C PRO A 471 8.00 -0.84 -27.01
N GLN A 472 8.35 -1.30 -25.82
CA GLN A 472 9.74 -1.43 -25.37
C GLN A 472 9.97 -2.81 -24.73
N LEU A 473 11.19 -3.31 -24.86
CA LEU A 473 11.63 -4.57 -24.29
C LEU A 473 12.97 -4.37 -23.57
N PHE A 474 13.08 -4.87 -22.35
CA PHE A 474 14.28 -4.75 -21.53
C PHE A 474 14.70 -6.12 -20.97
N ASP A 475 16.03 -6.29 -20.81
CA ASP A 475 16.64 -7.33 -20.01
C ASP A 475 17.10 -6.73 -18.67
N LEU A 476 16.30 -6.91 -17.63
CA LEU A 476 16.56 -6.30 -16.30
C LEU A 476 17.75 -6.93 -15.56
N SER A 477 18.27 -8.07 -16.02
CA SER A 477 19.49 -8.66 -15.45
C SER A 477 20.75 -7.86 -15.85
N ALA A 478 20.71 -7.24 -17.02
CA ALA A 478 21.80 -6.42 -17.57
C ALA A 478 21.53 -4.92 -17.46
N ASP A 479 20.27 -4.52 -17.42
CA ASP A 479 19.82 -3.11 -17.48
C ASP A 479 18.62 -2.88 -16.56
N LEU A 480 18.89 -2.85 -15.26
CA LEU A 480 17.85 -2.58 -14.24
C LEU A 480 17.28 -1.15 -14.36
N GLY A 481 18.03 -0.24 -14.94
CA GLY A 481 17.63 1.15 -15.19
C GLY A 481 16.77 1.35 -16.44
N GLU A 482 16.44 0.27 -17.20
CA GLU A 482 15.56 0.31 -18.38
C GLU A 482 15.99 1.37 -19.41
N THR A 483 17.31 1.48 -19.65
CA THR A 483 17.93 2.50 -20.51
C THR A 483 18.03 2.07 -21.96
N LYS A 484 18.09 0.74 -22.23
CA LYS A 484 18.33 0.18 -23.56
C LYS A 484 17.13 -0.61 -24.05
N ASN A 485 16.33 -0.02 -24.93
CA ASN A 485 15.22 -0.74 -25.58
C ASN A 485 15.73 -1.79 -26.57
N LEU A 486 15.45 -3.06 -26.33
CA LEU A 486 15.84 -4.22 -27.12
C LEU A 486 14.77 -4.67 -28.13
N ALA A 487 13.63 -3.97 -28.24
CA ALA A 487 12.49 -4.40 -29.05
C ALA A 487 12.84 -4.69 -30.52
N THR A 488 13.69 -3.86 -31.13
CA THR A 488 14.14 -4.03 -32.51
C THR A 488 15.15 -5.16 -32.66
N GLY A 489 16.05 -5.32 -31.67
CA GLY A 489 17.12 -6.34 -31.70
C GLY A 489 16.68 -7.74 -31.25
N GLN A 490 15.51 -7.88 -30.63
CA GLN A 490 14.98 -9.12 -30.06
C GLN A 490 13.51 -9.35 -30.46
N PRO A 491 13.17 -9.43 -31.76
CA PRO A 491 11.79 -9.48 -32.24
C PRO A 491 11.02 -10.72 -31.76
N GLU A 492 11.67 -11.88 -31.66
CA GLU A 492 11.03 -13.11 -31.20
C GLU A 492 10.71 -13.03 -29.70
N LYS A 493 11.61 -12.49 -28.89
CA LYS A 493 11.36 -12.27 -27.45
C LYS A 493 10.26 -11.24 -27.25
N LEU A 494 10.24 -10.17 -28.04
CA LEU A 494 9.16 -9.19 -28.00
C LEU A 494 7.81 -9.85 -28.27
N LYS A 495 7.71 -10.67 -29.31
CA LYS A 495 6.48 -11.41 -29.66
C LYS A 495 6.03 -12.36 -28.56
N GLU A 496 6.98 -13.09 -27.95
CA GLU A 496 6.71 -13.97 -26.79
C GLU A 496 6.09 -13.18 -25.62
N MET A 497 6.71 -12.06 -25.26
CA MET A 497 6.23 -11.23 -24.14
C MET A 497 4.90 -10.54 -24.44
N GLN A 498 4.64 -10.14 -25.68
CA GLN A 498 3.34 -9.63 -26.12
C GLN A 498 2.26 -10.71 -25.99
N ALA A 499 2.54 -11.95 -26.45
CA ALA A 499 1.62 -13.08 -26.32
C ALA A 499 1.34 -13.43 -24.85
N LEU A 500 2.36 -13.37 -23.99
CA LEU A 500 2.20 -13.59 -22.56
C LEU A 500 1.25 -12.55 -21.94
N LEU A 501 1.44 -11.26 -22.24
CA LEU A 501 0.57 -10.21 -21.74
C LEU A 501 -0.87 -10.38 -22.22
N ALA A 502 -1.07 -10.68 -23.52
CA ALA A 502 -2.38 -10.96 -24.07
C ALA A 502 -3.08 -12.13 -23.37
N LYS A 503 -2.37 -13.26 -23.18
CA LYS A 503 -2.86 -14.41 -22.41
C LYS A 503 -3.29 -14.04 -21.00
N ILE A 504 -2.45 -13.32 -20.23
CA ILE A 504 -2.77 -12.92 -18.85
C ILE A 504 -3.99 -12.01 -18.82
N ARG A 505 -4.15 -11.13 -19.81
CA ARG A 505 -5.29 -10.22 -19.91
C ARG A 505 -6.57 -10.87 -20.42
N GLY A 506 -6.50 -12.09 -20.94
CA GLY A 506 -7.63 -12.80 -21.56
C GLY A 506 -8.00 -12.22 -22.94
N GLN A 507 -7.00 -11.82 -23.72
CA GLN A 507 -7.11 -11.23 -25.06
C GLN A 507 -6.58 -12.18 -26.13
#